data_e6543ba61e41f3bf55102e0db54094ea
#
_entry.id   e6543ba61e41f3bf55102e0db54094ea
#
_cell.length_a   1.000
_cell.length_b   1.000
_cell.length_c   1.000
_cell.angle_alpha   90.00
_cell.angle_beta   90.00
_cell.angle_gamma   90.00
#
_symmetry.space_group_name_H-M   'P 1'
#
loop_
_entity.id
_entity.type
_entity.pdbx_description
1 polymer ?
#
loop_
_entity_poly.entity_id
_entity_poly.type
_entity_poly.pdbx_seq_one_letter_code
_entity_poly.pdbx_strand_id
1 'polypeptide(L)'
;MIRYDISPLDPEAHLYIVGITIDDPTPDEQYLRLPTWIAGSYLIRDFASTVQAEQAFLGETPVPIEKVDKTTWRVSTVGRKADEELFVYYQVWAFDASVRGCYLDNCRGFFNPGAALMEVLGSTEGRLAVNLTPPVDELHLAVESWKVGTGLKRAADTEPFGWGLYEAENYAQLCDCPIELSDFSVISFKAKGTQHHI
;
A
#
# COMPACT_ATOMS: atom_id res chain seq x y z
N MET A 1 15.49 3.28 -3.13
CA MET A 1 14.06 3.66 -3.34
C MET A 1 13.17 2.77 -2.50
N ILE A 2 11.98 3.22 -2.10
CA ILE A 2 10.96 2.34 -1.50
C ILE A 2 9.80 2.27 -2.48
N ARG A 3 9.36 1.05 -2.81
CA ARG A 3 8.20 0.80 -3.67
C ARG A 3 7.21 -0.09 -2.95
N TYR A 4 5.95 0.29 -3.03
CA TYR A 4 4.80 -0.51 -2.62
C TYR A 4 4.11 -1.07 -3.86
N ASP A 5 3.83 -2.35 -3.88
CA ASP A 5 3.01 -3.03 -4.87
C ASP A 5 1.75 -3.54 -4.18
N ILE A 6 0.58 -3.11 -4.62
CA ILE A 6 -0.70 -3.45 -3.99
C ILE A 6 -1.66 -3.99 -5.05
N SER A 7 -2.30 -5.10 -4.73
CA SER A 7 -3.34 -5.71 -5.56
C SER A 7 -4.48 -6.27 -4.70
N PRO A 8 -5.73 -6.22 -5.16
CA PRO A 8 -6.77 -7.10 -4.65
C PRO A 8 -6.34 -8.56 -4.86
N LEU A 9 -6.16 -9.31 -3.78
CA LEU A 9 -5.76 -10.72 -3.86
C LEU A 9 -6.99 -11.62 -4.01
N ASP A 10 -7.97 -11.42 -3.15
CA ASP A 10 -9.21 -12.17 -3.11
C ASP A 10 -10.34 -11.25 -2.60
N PRO A 11 -11.16 -10.67 -3.49
CA PRO A 11 -12.26 -9.81 -3.10
C PRO A 11 -13.34 -10.51 -2.27
N GLU A 12 -13.57 -11.82 -2.46
CA GLU A 12 -14.56 -12.58 -1.69
C GLU A 12 -14.07 -12.85 -0.26
N ALA A 13 -12.77 -13.05 -0.10
CA ALA A 13 -12.13 -13.20 1.22
C ALA A 13 -11.74 -11.84 1.84
N HIS A 14 -11.98 -10.73 1.15
CA HIS A 14 -11.62 -9.38 1.58
C HIS A 14 -10.10 -9.18 1.79
N LEU A 15 -9.27 -9.74 0.91
CA LEU A 15 -7.82 -9.72 1.05
C LEU A 15 -7.13 -8.87 -0.02
N TYR A 16 -6.30 -7.91 0.42
CA TYR A 16 -5.25 -7.32 -0.40
C TYR A 16 -3.94 -8.07 -0.19
N ILE A 17 -3.12 -8.13 -1.24
CA ILE A 17 -1.69 -8.45 -1.14
C ILE A 17 -0.89 -7.15 -1.23
N VAL A 18 0.08 -7.00 -0.35
CA VAL A 18 1.01 -5.86 -0.32
C VAL A 18 2.42 -6.39 -0.42
N GLY A 19 3.20 -5.85 -1.35
CA GLY A 19 4.64 -6.01 -1.45
C GLY A 19 5.35 -4.70 -1.11
N ILE A 20 6.46 -4.77 -0.41
CA ILE A 20 7.37 -3.64 -0.18
C ILE A 20 8.74 -4.04 -0.71
N THR A 21 9.28 -3.26 -1.65
CA THR A 21 10.65 -3.35 -2.11
C THR A 21 11.47 -2.22 -1.50
N ILE A 22 12.59 -2.55 -0.89
CA ILE A 22 13.51 -1.60 -0.25
C ILE A 22 14.90 -1.82 -0.86
N ASP A 23 15.36 -0.87 -1.71
CA ASP A 23 16.65 -0.99 -2.41
C ASP A 23 17.83 -0.93 -1.42
N ASP A 24 17.72 -0.11 -0.39
CA ASP A 24 18.79 0.06 0.62
C ASP A 24 18.23 -0.08 2.04
N PRO A 25 17.94 -1.32 2.49
CA PRO A 25 17.50 -1.58 3.85
C PRO A 25 18.60 -1.29 4.87
N THR A 26 18.20 -0.96 6.10
CA THR A 26 19.14 -0.74 7.20
C THR A 26 19.99 -2.00 7.48
N PRO A 27 21.28 -1.84 7.81
CA PRO A 27 22.16 -2.98 8.14
C PRO A 27 21.63 -3.79 9.33
N ASP A 28 21.84 -5.11 9.28
CA ASP A 28 21.50 -6.11 10.30
C ASP A 28 20.00 -6.28 10.56
N GLU A 29 19.24 -5.20 10.70
CA GLU A 29 17.81 -5.25 10.98
C GLU A 29 17.06 -4.10 10.28
N GLN A 30 15.98 -4.41 9.55
CA GLN A 30 15.04 -3.43 9.03
C GLN A 30 13.75 -3.47 9.84
N TYR A 31 13.30 -2.32 10.30
CA TYR A 31 12.02 -2.19 11.00
C TYR A 31 10.94 -1.63 10.08
N LEU A 32 9.75 -2.22 10.17
CA LEU A 32 8.53 -1.82 9.48
C LEU A 32 7.44 -1.56 10.52
N ARG A 33 6.59 -0.56 10.29
CA ARG A 33 5.54 -0.22 11.25
C ARG A 33 4.25 0.22 10.58
N LEU A 34 3.10 -0.26 11.06
CA LEU A 34 1.82 0.39 10.80
C LEU A 34 1.53 1.43 11.89
N PRO A 35 1.10 2.65 11.53
CA PRO A 35 0.71 3.64 12.52
C PRO A 35 -0.53 3.20 13.30
N THR A 36 -0.71 3.71 14.50
CA THR A 36 -1.93 3.53 15.30
C THR A 36 -2.89 4.70 15.15
N TRP A 37 -2.54 5.69 14.36
CA TRP A 37 -3.31 6.90 14.18
C TRP A 37 -3.11 7.45 12.76
N ILE A 38 -4.16 8.00 12.20
CA ILE A 38 -4.16 8.70 10.91
C ILE A 38 -4.83 10.05 11.05
N ALA A 39 -4.46 11.01 10.21
CA ALA A 39 -5.04 12.34 10.19
C ALA A 39 -6.57 12.28 10.08
N GLY A 40 -7.28 13.13 10.83
CA GLY A 40 -8.74 13.16 10.88
C GLY A 40 -9.40 12.07 11.75
N SER A 41 -8.62 11.20 12.39
CA SER A 41 -9.13 10.24 13.37
C SER A 41 -8.76 10.66 14.79
N TYR A 42 -9.73 10.61 15.71
CA TYR A 42 -9.54 10.92 17.14
C TYR A 42 -9.38 9.66 18.00
N LEU A 43 -9.27 8.50 17.37
CA LEU A 43 -9.15 7.22 18.06
C LEU A 43 -7.81 6.57 17.72
N ILE A 44 -7.20 5.96 18.73
CA ILE A 44 -6.10 5.00 18.51
C ILE A 44 -6.70 3.72 17.90
N ARG A 45 -6.09 3.23 16.85
CA ARG A 45 -6.56 2.10 16.07
C ARG A 45 -5.55 0.97 16.07
N ASP A 46 -6.02 -0.24 15.83
CA ASP A 46 -5.19 -1.45 15.75
C ASP A 46 -5.17 -1.98 14.30
N PHE A 47 -4.66 -1.15 13.37
CA PHE A 47 -4.54 -1.55 11.95
C PHE A 47 -3.67 -2.79 11.77
N ALA A 48 -2.65 -2.95 12.60
CA ALA A 48 -1.75 -4.09 12.55
C ALA A 48 -2.40 -5.44 12.90
N SER A 49 -3.64 -5.44 13.41
CA SER A 49 -4.41 -6.68 13.66
C SER A 49 -4.98 -7.29 12.38
N THR A 50 -5.05 -6.54 11.27
CA THR A 50 -5.54 -7.03 9.97
C THR A 50 -4.44 -7.62 9.09
N VAL A 51 -3.18 -7.51 9.49
CA VAL A 51 -2.03 -8.04 8.76
C VAL A 51 -1.84 -9.52 9.07
N GLN A 52 -1.58 -10.29 8.01
CA GLN A 52 -1.32 -11.73 8.09
C GLN A 52 -0.38 -12.20 6.98
N ALA A 53 0.14 -13.43 7.10
CA ALA A 53 0.96 -14.12 6.11
C ALA A 53 2.23 -13.36 5.70
N GLU A 54 2.90 -12.74 6.67
CA GLU A 54 4.11 -11.95 6.44
C GLU A 54 5.28 -12.85 6.02
N GLN A 55 5.99 -12.43 4.98
CA GLN A 55 7.21 -13.07 4.45
C GLN A 55 8.22 -12.00 4.05
N ALA A 56 9.50 -12.31 4.20
CA ALA A 56 10.59 -11.42 3.81
C ALA A 56 11.71 -12.17 3.08
N PHE A 57 12.35 -11.51 2.12
CA PHE A 57 13.40 -12.07 1.29
C PHE A 57 14.51 -11.03 1.06
N LEU A 58 15.77 -11.43 1.18
CA LEU A 58 16.92 -10.70 0.63
C LEU A 58 17.24 -11.31 -0.75
N GLY A 59 17.00 -10.54 -1.81
CA GLY A 59 16.98 -11.11 -3.15
C GLY A 59 15.99 -12.28 -3.24
N GLU A 60 16.51 -13.49 -3.48
CA GLU A 60 15.70 -14.72 -3.51
C GLU A 60 15.76 -15.53 -2.21
N THR A 61 16.54 -15.08 -1.22
CA THR A 61 16.76 -15.84 0.03
C THR A 61 15.73 -15.43 1.08
N PRO A 62 14.90 -16.36 1.60
CA PRO A 62 13.97 -16.03 2.67
C PRO A 62 14.74 -15.69 3.96
N VAL A 63 14.29 -14.64 4.62
CA VAL A 63 14.88 -14.14 5.88
C VAL A 63 13.81 -14.03 6.97
N PRO A 64 14.20 -14.12 8.27
CA PRO A 64 13.27 -13.98 9.36
C PRO A 64 12.56 -12.62 9.37
N ILE A 65 11.24 -12.64 9.52
CA ILE A 65 10.40 -11.49 9.86
C ILE A 65 9.62 -11.85 11.12
N GLU A 66 9.59 -10.97 12.10
CA GLU A 66 8.84 -11.17 13.33
C GLU A 66 8.17 -9.90 13.81
N LYS A 67 6.97 -10.03 14.35
CA LYS A 67 6.24 -8.92 14.99
C LYS A 67 6.80 -8.72 16.41
N VAL A 68 7.51 -7.63 16.64
CA VAL A 68 8.21 -7.35 17.91
C VAL A 68 7.35 -6.57 18.92
N ASP A 69 6.32 -5.89 18.45
CA ASP A 69 5.27 -5.28 19.28
C ASP A 69 3.93 -5.25 18.50
N LYS A 70 2.92 -4.54 19.02
CA LYS A 70 1.60 -4.47 18.41
C LYS A 70 1.59 -3.96 16.97
N THR A 71 2.54 -3.13 16.59
CA THR A 71 2.51 -2.36 15.34
C THR A 71 3.77 -2.48 14.51
N THR A 72 4.83 -3.11 15.04
CA THR A 72 6.18 -3.10 14.48
C THR A 72 6.64 -4.52 14.15
N TRP A 73 7.21 -4.66 12.98
CA TRP A 73 7.89 -5.87 12.51
C TRP A 73 9.38 -5.60 12.35
N ARG A 74 10.18 -6.59 12.70
CA ARG A 74 11.62 -6.63 12.49
C ARG A 74 11.94 -7.68 11.43
N VAL A 75 12.73 -7.29 10.44
CA VAL A 75 13.22 -8.16 9.39
C VAL A 75 14.74 -8.25 9.50
N SER A 76 15.29 -9.45 9.48
CA SER A 76 16.75 -9.65 9.49
C SER A 76 17.33 -9.28 8.12
N THR A 77 18.34 -8.40 8.13
CA THR A 77 19.14 -8.05 6.95
C THR A 77 20.60 -8.48 7.12
N VAL A 78 20.88 -9.34 8.11
CA VAL A 78 22.21 -9.88 8.37
C VAL A 78 22.72 -10.66 7.15
N GLY A 79 23.93 -10.32 6.72
CA GLY A 79 24.56 -10.97 5.57
C GLY A 79 24.12 -10.44 4.21
N ARG A 80 23.33 -9.36 4.16
CA ARG A 80 22.97 -8.66 2.93
C ARG A 80 24.20 -8.32 2.11
N LYS A 81 24.16 -8.62 0.82
CA LYS A 81 25.19 -8.22 -0.15
C LYS A 81 24.94 -6.79 -0.62
N ALA A 82 25.97 -6.14 -1.14
CA ALA A 82 25.82 -4.87 -1.83
C ALA A 82 24.80 -5.01 -2.96
N ASP A 83 23.91 -4.02 -3.11
CA ASP A 83 22.85 -3.95 -4.13
C ASP A 83 21.77 -5.04 -4.03
N GLU A 84 21.71 -5.79 -2.94
CA GLU A 84 20.66 -6.77 -2.70
C GLU A 84 19.44 -6.09 -2.05
N GLU A 85 18.29 -6.17 -2.71
CA GLU A 85 17.04 -5.58 -2.25
C GLU A 85 16.37 -6.44 -1.17
N LEU A 86 15.66 -5.78 -0.25
CA LEU A 86 14.77 -6.44 0.68
C LEU A 86 13.34 -6.39 0.14
N PHE A 87 12.73 -7.56 0.01
CA PHE A 87 11.31 -7.72 -0.33
C PHE A 87 10.54 -8.19 0.89
N VAL A 88 9.42 -7.52 1.18
CA VAL A 88 8.50 -7.93 2.24
C VAL A 88 7.10 -8.04 1.67
N TYR A 89 6.43 -9.16 1.91
CA TYR A 89 5.07 -9.43 1.47
C TYR A 89 4.18 -9.72 2.67
N TYR A 90 2.95 -9.24 2.62
CA TYR A 90 1.92 -9.55 3.60
C TYR A 90 0.53 -9.37 3.00
N GLN A 91 -0.47 -9.94 3.67
CA GLN A 91 -1.87 -9.74 3.33
C GLN A 91 -2.52 -8.80 4.32
N VAL A 92 -3.52 -8.04 3.84
CA VAL A 92 -4.34 -7.16 4.68
C VAL A 92 -5.79 -7.60 4.55
N TRP A 93 -6.40 -8.01 5.66
CA TRP A 93 -7.83 -8.25 5.70
C TRP A 93 -8.60 -6.93 5.75
N ALA A 94 -9.54 -6.75 4.81
CA ALA A 94 -10.11 -5.46 4.47
C ALA A 94 -11.65 -5.51 4.50
N PHE A 95 -12.23 -5.50 5.70
CA PHE A 95 -13.68 -5.49 5.88
C PHE A 95 -14.16 -4.37 6.83
N ASP A 96 -13.49 -3.22 6.75
CA ASP A 96 -13.91 -1.98 7.44
C ASP A 96 -14.36 -0.95 6.40
N ALA A 97 -15.67 -0.77 6.25
CA ALA A 97 -16.27 0.18 5.29
C ALA A 97 -16.11 1.66 5.70
N SER A 98 -15.43 1.96 6.80
CA SER A 98 -15.13 3.34 7.17
C SER A 98 -14.01 3.92 6.31
N VAL A 99 -14.01 5.24 6.14
CA VAL A 99 -12.94 5.97 5.41
C VAL A 99 -11.57 5.93 6.12
N ARG A 100 -11.46 5.26 7.24
CA ARG A 100 -10.23 5.17 8.06
C ARG A 100 -9.58 3.79 8.04
N GLY A 101 -10.24 2.81 7.42
CA GLY A 101 -9.78 1.43 7.35
C GLY A 101 -9.48 0.97 5.93
N CYS A 102 -9.67 -0.32 5.74
CA CYS A 102 -9.57 -0.98 4.44
C CYS A 102 -10.85 -1.78 4.17
N TYR A 103 -11.34 -1.70 2.95
CA TYR A 103 -12.52 -2.45 2.49
C TYR A 103 -12.25 -3.05 1.11
N LEU A 104 -12.66 -4.28 0.90
CA LEU A 104 -12.61 -4.95 -0.39
C LEU A 104 -13.75 -5.95 -0.50
N ASP A 105 -14.49 -5.89 -1.61
CA ASP A 105 -15.44 -6.90 -2.06
C ASP A 105 -15.46 -6.98 -3.59
N ASN A 106 -16.39 -7.71 -4.17
CA ASN A 106 -16.53 -7.85 -5.62
C ASN A 106 -17.02 -6.59 -6.35
N CYS A 107 -17.43 -5.55 -5.62
CA CYS A 107 -17.95 -4.31 -6.18
C CYS A 107 -17.02 -3.12 -5.96
N ARG A 108 -16.20 -3.15 -4.91
CA ARG A 108 -15.42 -2.00 -4.47
C ARG A 108 -14.19 -2.41 -3.67
N GLY A 109 -13.10 -1.71 -3.90
CA GLY A 109 -11.93 -1.67 -3.04
C GLY A 109 -11.69 -0.26 -2.52
N PHE A 110 -11.35 -0.14 -1.26
CA PHE A 110 -10.93 1.12 -0.63
C PHE A 110 -9.87 0.83 0.43
N PHE A 111 -8.85 1.64 0.51
CA PHE A 111 -7.96 1.63 1.67
C PHE A 111 -7.37 3.00 1.95
N ASN A 112 -7.22 3.27 3.25
CA ASN A 112 -6.34 4.33 3.71
C ASN A 112 -4.93 3.76 3.79
N PRO A 113 -3.91 4.35 3.11
CA PRO A 113 -2.56 3.81 3.11
C PRO A 113 -1.98 3.60 4.51
N GLY A 114 -2.26 4.49 5.46
CA GLY A 114 -1.84 4.30 6.85
C GLY A 114 -2.47 3.11 7.58
N ALA A 115 -3.54 2.51 7.02
CA ALA A 115 -4.14 1.29 7.55
C ALA A 115 -3.66 0.01 6.85
N ALA A 116 -2.99 0.13 5.69
CA ALA A 116 -2.59 -0.99 4.86
C ALA A 116 -1.07 -1.09 4.62
N LEU A 117 -0.38 0.03 4.48
CA LEU A 117 1.01 0.08 4.03
C LEU A 117 1.94 0.38 5.20
N MET A 118 2.87 -0.52 5.47
CA MET A 118 3.85 -0.33 6.56
C MET A 118 4.85 0.77 6.22
N GLU A 119 5.12 1.66 7.17
CA GLU A 119 6.22 2.61 7.11
C GLU A 119 7.56 1.89 7.23
N VAL A 120 8.51 2.20 6.35
CA VAL A 120 9.89 1.71 6.42
C VAL A 120 10.68 2.63 7.35
N LEU A 121 11.00 2.16 8.55
CA LEU A 121 11.70 2.97 9.55
C LEU A 121 13.20 3.07 9.24
N GLY A 122 13.79 4.20 9.56
CA GLY A 122 15.22 4.45 9.34
C GLY A 122 15.60 4.79 7.89
N SER A 123 14.63 4.77 6.95
CA SER A 123 14.88 5.21 5.60
C SER A 123 15.03 6.74 5.54
N THR A 124 16.05 7.21 4.82
CA THR A 124 16.22 8.62 4.45
C THR A 124 15.57 8.97 3.11
N GLU A 125 14.97 7.99 2.45
CA GLU A 125 14.30 8.14 1.17
C GLU A 125 13.06 9.04 1.29
N GLY A 126 13.03 10.09 0.47
CA GLY A 126 11.88 11.01 0.43
C GLY A 126 10.72 10.42 -0.36
N ARG A 127 10.97 10.12 -1.63
CA ARG A 127 9.92 9.68 -2.56
C ARG A 127 9.64 8.19 -2.44
N LEU A 128 8.34 7.88 -2.52
CA LEU A 128 7.82 6.53 -2.53
C LEU A 128 7.14 6.25 -3.87
N ALA A 129 7.36 5.07 -4.42
CA ALA A 129 6.63 4.56 -5.56
C ALA A 129 5.48 3.67 -5.07
N VAL A 130 4.29 3.83 -5.64
CA VAL A 130 3.10 3.06 -5.28
C VAL A 130 2.51 2.47 -6.55
N ASN A 131 2.68 1.20 -6.76
CA ASN A 131 2.19 0.47 -7.92
C ASN A 131 0.89 -0.24 -7.57
N LEU A 132 -0.19 0.17 -8.20
CA LEU A 132 -1.52 -0.41 -8.04
C LEU A 132 -1.79 -1.33 -9.22
N THR A 133 -2.01 -2.61 -8.97
CA THR A 133 -2.26 -3.62 -10.00
C THR A 133 -3.62 -4.27 -9.82
N PRO A 134 -4.34 -4.58 -10.91
CA PRO A 134 -5.56 -5.37 -10.85
C PRO A 134 -5.25 -6.79 -10.35
N PRO A 135 -6.23 -7.52 -9.83
CA PRO A 135 -6.05 -8.92 -9.49
C PRO A 135 -5.63 -9.73 -10.72
N VAL A 136 -4.72 -10.68 -10.50
CA VAL A 136 -4.14 -11.51 -11.58
C VAL A 136 -5.05 -12.68 -11.94
N ASP A 137 -5.98 -13.05 -11.07
CA ASP A 137 -6.84 -14.22 -11.24
C ASP A 137 -8.03 -13.91 -12.18
N GLU A 138 -8.20 -14.70 -13.23
CA GLU A 138 -9.33 -14.62 -14.17
C GLU A 138 -10.70 -14.82 -13.50
N LEU A 139 -10.74 -15.38 -12.29
CA LEU A 139 -11.98 -15.54 -11.52
C LEU A 139 -12.54 -14.21 -10.99
N HIS A 140 -11.76 -13.14 -11.01
CA HIS A 140 -12.16 -11.81 -10.52
C HIS A 140 -12.44 -10.80 -11.64
N LEU A 141 -12.99 -11.25 -12.75
CA LEU A 141 -13.28 -10.44 -13.96
C LEU A 141 -14.11 -9.18 -13.69
N ALA A 142 -14.90 -9.14 -12.61
CA ALA A 142 -15.69 -7.96 -12.23
C ALA A 142 -14.83 -6.73 -11.87
N VAL A 143 -13.54 -6.94 -11.58
CA VAL A 143 -12.57 -5.90 -11.17
C VAL A 143 -11.87 -5.25 -12.37
N GLU A 144 -11.98 -5.81 -13.58
CA GLU A 144 -11.33 -5.25 -14.79
C GLU A 144 -11.84 -3.85 -15.15
N SER A 145 -13.10 -3.52 -14.83
CA SER A 145 -13.69 -2.22 -15.07
C SER A 145 -13.33 -1.18 -14.01
N TRP A 146 -12.64 -1.57 -12.93
CA TRP A 146 -12.35 -0.67 -11.85
C TRP A 146 -11.31 0.37 -12.24
N LYS A 147 -11.53 1.56 -11.73
CA LYS A 147 -10.66 2.73 -11.85
C LYS A 147 -9.99 3.00 -10.52
N VAL A 148 -8.89 3.72 -10.57
CA VAL A 148 -8.14 4.17 -9.41
C VAL A 148 -8.46 5.64 -9.13
N GLY A 149 -9.05 5.92 -7.98
CA GLY A 149 -9.28 7.28 -7.46
C GLY A 149 -8.33 7.56 -6.30
N THR A 150 -7.44 8.53 -6.46
CA THR A 150 -6.49 8.91 -5.40
C THR A 150 -5.98 10.33 -5.60
N GLY A 151 -5.50 10.96 -4.51
CA GLY A 151 -4.76 12.23 -4.53
C GLY A 151 -3.28 12.08 -4.87
N LEU A 152 -2.75 10.87 -5.01
CA LEU A 152 -1.36 10.65 -5.37
C LEU A 152 -1.04 11.15 -6.78
N LYS A 153 0.20 11.59 -6.97
CA LYS A 153 0.69 11.98 -8.28
C LYS A 153 0.85 10.74 -9.17
N ARG A 154 0.16 10.74 -10.30
CA ARG A 154 0.24 9.70 -11.30
C ARG A 154 1.57 9.78 -12.08
N ALA A 155 2.23 8.64 -12.33
CA ALA A 155 3.38 8.56 -13.23
C ALA A 155 2.95 8.85 -14.69
N ALA A 156 3.91 9.23 -15.53
CA ALA A 156 3.63 9.72 -16.88
C ALA A 156 3.02 8.65 -17.81
N ASP A 157 3.35 7.40 -17.60
CA ASP A 157 2.92 6.23 -18.36
C ASP A 157 1.68 5.53 -17.80
N THR A 158 1.15 6.03 -16.68
CA THR A 158 -0.11 5.54 -16.11
C THR A 158 -1.28 6.34 -16.69
N GLU A 159 -2.32 5.69 -17.18
CA GLU A 159 -3.51 6.36 -17.71
C GLU A 159 -4.31 7.09 -16.61
N PRO A 160 -5.07 8.15 -16.94
CA PRO A 160 -5.95 8.81 -15.98
C PRO A 160 -6.94 7.83 -15.35
N PHE A 161 -6.97 7.78 -14.01
CA PHE A 161 -7.76 6.84 -13.22
C PHE A 161 -7.42 5.36 -13.50
N GLY A 162 -6.28 5.08 -14.11
CA GLY A 162 -5.83 3.74 -14.46
C GLY A 162 -5.02 3.06 -13.35
N TRP A 163 -4.98 1.76 -13.41
CA TRP A 163 -4.00 0.95 -12.71
C TRP A 163 -2.58 1.34 -13.17
N GLY A 164 -1.61 1.25 -12.29
CA GLY A 164 -0.23 1.57 -12.60
C GLY A 164 0.50 2.29 -11.47
N LEU A 165 1.53 3.05 -11.85
CA LEU A 165 2.46 3.67 -10.92
C LEU A 165 2.02 5.07 -10.49
N TYR A 166 2.05 5.30 -9.19
CA TYR A 166 1.82 6.58 -8.53
C TYR A 166 3.02 6.93 -7.63
N GLU A 167 3.13 8.20 -7.27
CA GLU A 167 4.24 8.74 -6.48
C GLU A 167 3.70 9.47 -5.24
N ALA A 168 4.35 9.27 -4.11
CA ALA A 168 4.21 10.09 -2.92
C ALA A 168 5.55 10.75 -2.57
N GLU A 169 5.53 11.97 -2.05
CA GLU A 169 6.75 12.69 -1.64
C GLU A 169 7.36 12.10 -0.37
N ASN A 170 6.55 11.48 0.47
CA ASN A 170 6.93 10.83 1.72
C ASN A 170 5.77 9.99 2.26
N TYR A 171 6.01 9.25 3.34
CA TYR A 171 5.00 8.38 3.96
C TYR A 171 3.81 9.16 4.55
N ALA A 172 4.03 10.38 5.06
CA ALA A 172 2.94 11.19 5.59
C ALA A 172 1.97 11.62 4.47
N GLN A 173 2.48 12.06 3.31
CA GLN A 173 1.64 12.36 2.15
C GLN A 173 0.94 11.09 1.62
N LEU A 174 1.63 9.96 1.61
CA LEU A 174 1.02 8.68 1.23
C LEU A 174 -0.20 8.38 2.10
N CYS A 175 -0.08 8.50 3.42
CA CYS A 175 -1.19 8.29 4.35
C CYS A 175 -2.34 9.30 4.22
N ASP A 176 -2.08 10.48 3.64
CA ASP A 176 -3.10 11.52 3.43
C ASP A 176 -3.81 11.40 2.05
N CYS A 177 -3.46 10.38 1.28
CA CYS A 177 -4.04 10.11 -0.04
C CYS A 177 -4.75 8.74 -0.06
N PRO A 178 -6.00 8.64 0.42
CA PRO A 178 -6.79 7.42 0.31
C PRO A 178 -6.90 6.93 -1.14
N ILE A 179 -7.12 5.63 -1.31
CA ILE A 179 -7.24 4.99 -2.62
C ILE A 179 -8.60 4.31 -2.72
N GLU A 180 -9.35 4.67 -3.75
CA GLU A 180 -10.61 4.06 -4.15
C GLU A 180 -10.37 3.22 -5.40
N LEU A 181 -10.91 2.01 -5.42
CA LEU A 181 -10.85 1.05 -6.53
C LEU A 181 -12.28 0.59 -6.82
N SER A 182 -12.89 1.11 -7.86
CA SER A 182 -14.26 0.74 -8.23
C SER A 182 -14.63 1.24 -9.62
N ASP A 183 -15.77 0.82 -10.16
CA ASP A 183 -16.33 1.38 -11.40
C ASP A 183 -17.10 2.68 -11.11
N PHE A 184 -16.37 3.70 -10.63
CA PHE A 184 -16.95 5.01 -10.36
C PHE A 184 -17.07 5.89 -11.60
N SER A 185 -18.04 6.80 -11.59
CA SER A 185 -18.15 7.85 -12.59
C SER A 185 -17.34 9.07 -12.22
N VAL A 186 -16.70 9.72 -13.20
CA VAL A 186 -15.90 10.93 -12.99
C VAL A 186 -16.62 12.14 -13.56
N ILE A 187 -16.87 13.13 -12.71
CA ILE A 187 -17.36 14.45 -13.14
C ILE A 187 -16.18 15.43 -13.11
N SER A 188 -15.93 16.08 -14.23
CA SER A 188 -14.81 17.01 -14.38
C SER A 188 -15.30 18.43 -14.59
N PHE A 189 -14.71 19.39 -13.87
CA PHE A 189 -15.03 20.82 -14.04
C PHE A 189 -13.80 21.70 -13.78
N LYS A 190 -13.88 22.96 -14.20
CA LYS A 190 -12.84 23.96 -13.90
C LYS A 190 -13.33 24.97 -12.89
N ALA A 191 -12.54 25.21 -11.85
CA ALA A 191 -12.75 26.30 -10.89
C ALA A 191 -11.44 27.09 -10.71
N LYS A 192 -11.52 28.42 -10.86
CA LYS A 192 -10.37 29.34 -10.77
C LYS A 192 -9.17 28.92 -11.65
N GLY A 193 -9.42 28.36 -12.84
CA GLY A 193 -8.41 27.90 -13.77
C GLY A 193 -7.81 26.51 -13.49
N THR A 194 -8.16 25.90 -12.36
CA THR A 194 -7.72 24.55 -11.98
C THR A 194 -8.76 23.51 -12.39
N GLN A 195 -8.30 22.39 -12.96
CA GLN A 195 -9.15 21.23 -13.24
C GLN A 195 -9.45 20.47 -11.95
N HIS A 196 -10.72 20.14 -11.73
CA HIS A 196 -11.20 19.31 -10.62
C HIS A 196 -11.89 18.08 -11.17
N HIS A 197 -11.78 16.98 -10.44
CA HIS A 197 -12.47 15.71 -10.67
C HIS A 197 -13.19 15.29 -9.39
N ILE A 198 -14.44 14.82 -9.54
CA ILE A 198 -15.28 14.28 -8.46
C ILE A 198 -15.83 12.94 -8.93
#